data_96ac5778e5a7a98c3979f8fe2babe5f8
#
_entry.id   96ac5778e5a7a98c3979f8fe2babe5f8
#
_cell.length_a   1.000
_cell.length_b   1.000
_cell.length_c   1.000
_cell.angle_alpha   90.00
_cell.angle_beta   90.00
_cell.angle_gamma   90.00
#
_symmetry.space_group_name_H-M   'P 1'
#
loop_
_entity.id
_entity.type
_entity.pdbx_description
1 polymer ?
#
loop_
_entity_poly.entity_id
_entity_poly.type
_entity_poly.pdbx_seq_one_letter_code
_entity_poly.pdbx_strand_id
1 'polypeptide(L)' 'MELLEAAITVLREEGEPLHWTKIQDLALRRGYIDPFETPDVRKHLLAALAGGVRSGALVKISKGVYECAG' A
#
# COMPACT_ATOMS: atom_id res chain seq x y z
N MET A 1 -3.53 6.37 -9.37
CA MET A 1 -2.25 6.61 -8.68
C MET A 1 -1.31 5.43 -8.93
N GLU A 2 -0.02 5.69 -8.86
CA GLU A 2 0.98 4.63 -8.81
C GLU A 2 0.80 3.84 -7.51
N LEU A 3 1.14 2.54 -7.51
CA LEU A 3 0.77 1.66 -6.40
C LEU A 3 1.38 2.04 -5.05
N LEU A 4 2.66 2.40 -5.02
CA LEU A 4 3.28 2.82 -3.76
C LEU A 4 2.66 4.11 -3.25
N GLU A 5 2.40 5.06 -4.15
CA GLU A 5 1.74 6.31 -3.81
C GLU A 5 0.34 6.06 -3.24
N ALA A 6 -0.41 5.14 -3.84
CA ALA A 6 -1.74 4.76 -3.35
C ALA A 6 -1.66 4.19 -1.93
N ALA A 7 -0.69 3.31 -1.69
CA ALA A 7 -0.48 2.71 -0.36
C ALA A 7 -0.13 3.77 0.69
N ILE A 8 0.79 4.67 0.35
CA ILE A 8 1.19 5.76 1.26
C ILE A 8 -0.01 6.66 1.57
N THR A 9 -0.80 6.99 0.56
CA THR A 9 -1.98 7.84 0.72
C THR A 9 -2.98 7.21 1.68
N VAL A 10 -3.28 5.92 1.50
CA VAL A 10 -4.19 5.18 2.40
C VAL A 10 -3.65 5.19 3.83
N LEU A 11 -2.37 4.87 4.01
CA LEU A 11 -1.78 4.84 5.34
C LEU A 11 -1.81 6.19 6.04
N ARG A 12 -1.59 7.28 5.29
CA ARG A 12 -1.68 8.64 5.84
C ARG A 12 -3.10 9.00 6.23
N GLU A 13 -4.07 8.63 5.40
CA GLU A 13 -5.48 8.91 5.68
C GLU A 13 -5.98 8.16 6.91
N GLU A 14 -5.55 6.91 7.09
CA GLU A 14 -5.96 6.11 8.24
C GLU A 14 -5.18 6.48 9.51
N GLY A 15 -3.97 6.97 9.36
CA GLY A 15 -3.15 7.43 10.49
C GLY A 15 -2.66 6.32 11.41
N GLU A 16 -2.63 5.08 10.93
CA GLU A 16 -2.20 3.92 11.71
C GLU A 16 -1.60 2.85 10.81
N PRO A 17 -0.81 1.91 11.37
CA PRO A 17 -0.32 0.78 10.59
C PRO A 17 -1.48 -0.09 10.12
N LEU A 18 -1.37 -0.63 8.90
CA LEU A 18 -2.41 -1.47 8.31
C LEU A 18 -1.80 -2.73 7.70
N HIS A 19 -2.55 -3.81 7.77
CA HIS A 19 -2.24 -5.03 7.02
C HIS A 19 -2.42 -4.75 5.51
N TRP A 20 -1.61 -5.38 4.67
CA TRP A 20 -1.65 -5.13 3.22
C TRP A 20 -3.04 -5.38 2.62
N THR A 21 -3.81 -6.32 3.16
CA THR A 21 -5.16 -6.60 2.67
C THR A 21 -6.08 -5.39 2.88
N LYS A 22 -5.91 -4.70 3.99
CA LYS A 22 -6.69 -3.48 4.29
C LYS A 22 -6.24 -2.33 3.40
N ILE A 23 -4.94 -2.21 3.17
CA ILE A 23 -4.40 -1.21 2.24
C ILE A 23 -4.99 -1.42 0.85
N GLN A 24 -4.98 -2.66 0.36
CA GLN A 24 -5.56 -3.01 -0.93
C GLN A 24 -7.04 -2.67 -1.01
N ASP A 25 -7.81 -3.11 -0.01
CA ASP A 25 -9.25 -2.87 0.03
C ASP A 25 -9.59 -1.38 -0.04
N LEU A 26 -8.95 -0.59 0.80
CA LEU A 26 -9.22 0.85 0.84
C LEU A 26 -8.75 1.55 -0.43
N ALA A 27 -7.59 1.18 -0.97
CA ALA A 27 -7.09 1.78 -2.19
C ALA A 27 -8.04 1.51 -3.38
N LEU A 28 -8.56 0.29 -3.47
CA LEU A 28 -9.54 -0.06 -4.51
C LEU A 28 -10.86 0.68 -4.31
N ARG A 29 -11.37 0.72 -3.10
CA ARG A 29 -12.64 1.40 -2.79
C ARG A 29 -12.58 2.89 -3.05
N ARG A 30 -11.44 3.52 -2.77
CA ARG A 30 -11.27 4.97 -2.94
C ARG A 30 -10.86 5.36 -4.34
N GLY A 31 -10.70 4.38 -5.24
CA GLY A 31 -10.33 4.63 -6.62
C GLY A 31 -8.86 4.99 -6.82
N TYR A 32 -8.00 4.74 -5.84
CA TYR A 32 -6.57 5.01 -5.95
C TYR A 32 -5.86 3.96 -6.79
N ILE A 33 -6.41 2.76 -6.85
CA ILE A 33 -5.94 1.68 -7.72
C ILE A 33 -7.07 1.30 -8.65
N ASP A 34 -6.78 1.26 -9.96
CA ASP A 34 -7.73 0.80 -10.96
C ASP A 34 -7.40 -0.66 -11.31
N PRO A 35 -8.28 -1.62 -10.95
CA PRO A 35 -8.00 -3.04 -11.23
C PRO A 35 -7.98 -3.36 -12.72
N PHE A 36 -8.57 -2.52 -13.57
CA PHE A 36 -8.52 -2.70 -15.01
C PHE A 36 -7.17 -2.31 -15.58
N GLU A 37 -6.52 -1.29 -15.01
CA GLU A 37 -5.18 -0.87 -15.42
C GLU A 37 -4.10 -1.73 -14.80
N THR A 38 -4.35 -2.28 -13.60
CA THR A 38 -3.39 -3.08 -12.87
C THR A 38 -3.99 -4.46 -12.60
N PRO A 39 -3.94 -5.38 -13.57
CA PRO A 39 -4.36 -6.76 -13.31
C PRO A 39 -3.44 -7.38 -12.27
N ASP A 40 -3.95 -8.34 -11.51
CA ASP A 40 -3.21 -8.97 -10.41
C ASP A 40 -2.70 -7.93 -9.40
N VAL A 41 -3.63 -7.12 -8.90
CA VAL A 41 -3.36 -6.04 -7.95
C VAL A 41 -2.56 -6.51 -6.74
N ARG A 42 -2.93 -7.65 -6.16
CA ARG A 42 -2.25 -8.21 -5.00
C ARG A 42 -0.74 -8.36 -5.23
N LYS A 43 -0.36 -9.00 -6.33
CA LYS A 43 1.04 -9.24 -6.66
C LYS A 43 1.83 -7.93 -6.81
N HIS A 44 1.26 -7.00 -7.57
CA HIS A 44 1.92 -5.73 -7.82
C HIS A 44 1.98 -4.85 -6.58
N LEU A 45 0.92 -4.87 -5.76
CA LEU A 45 0.90 -4.12 -4.51
C LEU A 45 1.94 -4.65 -3.53
N LEU A 46 2.04 -5.97 -3.38
CA LEU A 46 3.05 -6.55 -2.47
C LEU A 46 4.47 -6.18 -2.92
N ALA A 47 4.72 -6.19 -4.24
CA ALA A 47 6.01 -5.76 -4.77
C ALA A 47 6.28 -4.27 -4.48
N ALA A 48 5.26 -3.42 -4.64
CA ALA A 48 5.37 -2.00 -4.36
C ALA A 48 5.65 -1.74 -2.87
N LEU A 49 4.97 -2.47 -1.98
CA LEU A 49 5.19 -2.34 -0.54
C LEU A 49 6.61 -2.76 -0.16
N ALA A 50 7.11 -3.87 -0.72
CA ALA A 50 8.48 -4.30 -0.49
C ALA A 50 9.48 -3.24 -0.97
N GLY A 51 9.23 -2.66 -2.13
CA GLY A 51 10.05 -1.56 -2.66
C GLY A 51 10.03 -0.35 -1.76
N GLY A 52 8.86 0.00 -1.21
CA GLY A 52 8.70 1.10 -0.28
C GLY A 52 9.50 0.90 1.00
N VAL A 53 9.53 -0.32 1.52
CA VAL A 53 10.36 -0.64 2.70
C VAL A 53 11.84 -0.48 2.37
N ARG A 54 12.28 -1.00 1.22
CA ARG A 54 13.68 -0.88 0.81
C ARG A 54 14.11 0.57 0.60
N SER A 55 13.24 1.41 0.08
CA SER A 55 13.56 2.82 -0.17
C SER A 55 13.45 3.70 1.07
N GLY A 56 12.90 3.18 2.16
CA GLY A 56 12.68 3.95 3.38
C GLY A 56 11.37 4.72 3.42
N ALA A 57 10.50 4.57 2.41
CA ALA A 57 9.20 5.24 2.38
C ALA A 57 8.21 4.60 3.36
N LEU A 58 8.37 3.31 3.62
CA LEU A 58 7.50 2.53 4.52
C LEU A 58 8.33 1.79 5.55
N VAL A 59 7.68 1.46 6.67
CA VAL A 59 8.25 0.59 7.69
C VAL A 59 7.37 -0.64 7.82
N LYS A 60 7.98 -1.82 7.81
CA LYS A 60 7.26 -3.08 8.05
C LYS A 60 7.25 -3.33 9.56
N ILE A 61 6.07 -3.24 10.15
CA ILE A 61 5.89 -3.38 11.61
C ILE A 61 5.89 -4.84 12.02
N SER A 62 5.18 -5.67 11.25
CA SER A 62 5.10 -7.10 11.48
C SER A 62 4.75 -7.76 10.14
N LYS A 63 4.56 -9.08 10.13
CA LYS A 63 4.27 -9.77 8.88
C LYS A 63 3.03 -9.20 8.21
N GLY A 64 3.21 -8.65 7.03
CA GLY A 64 2.12 -8.08 6.23
C GLY A 64 1.59 -6.73 6.70
N VAL A 65 2.14 -6.16 7.78
CA VAL A 65 1.68 -4.88 8.33
C VAL A 65 2.70 -3.79 8.07
N TYR A 66 2.23 -2.67 7.55
CA TYR A 66 3.08 -1.54 7.12
C TYR A 66 2.57 -0.22 7.69
N GLU A 67 3.49 0.72 7.83
CA GLU A 67 3.14 2.11 8.15
C GLU A 67 4.03 3.06 7.36
N CYS A 68 3.64 4.33 7.29
CA CYS A 68 4.49 5.35 6.68
C CYS A 68 5.72 5.61 7.55
N ALA A 69 6.88 5.76 6.92
CA ALA A 69 8.09 6.18 7.59
C ALA A 69 8.05 7.70 7.74
N GLY A 70 8.16 8.16 8.94
CA GLY A 70 8.17 9.59 9.23
C GLY A 70 6.81 10.17 9.47
#